data_d2d2ce7827619c89cc0e89dbdebc6341
#
_entry.id   d2d2ce7827619c89cc0e89dbdebc6341
#
_cell.length_a   1.000
_cell.length_b   1.000
_cell.length_c   1.000
_cell.angle_alpha   90.00
_cell.angle_beta   90.00
_cell.angle_gamma   90.00
#
_symmetry.space_group_name_H-M   'P 1'
#
loop_
_entity.id
_entity.type
_entity.pdbx_description
1 polymer ?
#
loop_
_entity_poly.entity_id
_entity_poly.type
_entity_poly.pdbx_seq_one_letter_code
_entity_poly.pdbx_strand_id
1 'polypeptide(L)'
;MKVRNILILVMVLLMAAPISAKPKYRKGFLYREGRQLMLNGKPYRCVSFNSFQLCGCGHDYELFTDEQTEALFASLPDNTIVRTWATPAFHHRTDYLVRLAEKYDIKLILSLGDGRSGCGDFDGAPDGDGSGKTQEWYESGFRDKYLPHVIEMTSRYKDSPAIAMWEIINEPGEADWATIRDFLHEVAAVIKQHDPNHLVESGTFAGWAYEGYENYRAMHDNPNIDVGNLHEYDYDYQESNTIESPHFEPCLKAMYDLDKPLIIGETGIESGDGCRTSRERRVEAMREKFDVYIGMGASVVLVWNLAREARTCGFTFGLDDPMLKMINEYQPTIDSKAE
;
A
#
# COMPACT_ATOMS: atom_id res chain seq x y z
N MET A 1 24.29 81.83 9.77
CA MET A 1 24.45 80.41 9.94
C MET A 1 23.06 79.72 9.69
N LYS A 2 22.91 78.99 8.60
CA LYS A 2 21.64 78.27 8.27
C LYS A 2 21.83 76.84 8.62
N VAL A 3 21.03 76.34 9.58
CA VAL A 3 20.96 74.91 9.98
C VAL A 3 20.05 74.21 9.00
N ARG A 4 20.60 73.22 8.25
CA ARG A 4 19.81 72.34 7.37
C ARG A 4 19.34 71.14 8.17
N ASN A 5 18.02 71.04 8.35
CA ASN A 5 17.39 69.84 8.89
C ASN A 5 17.47 68.73 7.83
N ILE A 6 18.17 67.66 8.16
CA ILE A 6 18.15 66.41 7.37
C ILE A 6 17.05 65.50 7.93
N LEU A 7 16.00 65.32 7.14
CA LEU A 7 14.94 64.33 7.45
C LEU A 7 15.44 62.95 7.00
N ILE A 8 15.69 62.05 7.97
CA ILE A 8 16.00 60.65 7.69
C ILE A 8 14.68 59.90 7.56
N LEU A 9 14.35 59.49 6.32
CA LEU A 9 13.20 58.66 6.02
C LEU A 9 13.59 57.20 6.32
N VAL A 10 13.13 56.60 7.44
CA VAL A 10 13.31 55.18 7.73
C VAL A 10 12.24 54.40 6.95
N MET A 11 12.64 53.76 5.89
CA MET A 11 11.81 52.86 5.08
C MET A 11 11.77 51.51 5.80
N VAL A 12 10.70 51.19 6.52
CA VAL A 12 10.46 49.86 7.09
C VAL A 12 9.98 48.94 5.97
N LEU A 13 10.90 48.11 5.46
CA LEU A 13 10.55 47.00 4.58
C LEU A 13 9.82 45.92 5.44
N LEU A 14 8.51 45.89 5.38
CA LEU A 14 7.72 44.74 5.79
C LEU A 14 8.02 43.59 4.82
N MET A 15 8.91 42.69 5.20
CA MET A 15 9.04 41.41 4.53
C MET A 15 7.76 40.61 4.81
N ALA A 16 6.82 40.63 3.87
CA ALA A 16 5.72 39.68 3.87
C ALA A 16 6.33 38.29 3.68
N ALA A 17 6.29 37.47 4.76
CA ALA A 17 6.60 36.06 4.61
C ALA A 17 5.66 35.46 3.55
N PRO A 18 6.16 34.61 2.62
CA PRO A 18 5.30 34.00 1.65
C PRO A 18 4.23 33.19 2.42
N ILE A 19 2.97 33.57 2.25
CA ILE A 19 1.85 32.72 2.68
C ILE A 19 1.97 31.46 1.81
N SER A 20 2.52 30.40 2.39
CA SER A 20 2.51 29.09 1.75
C SER A 20 1.06 28.73 1.51
N ALA A 21 0.62 28.84 0.27
CA ALA A 21 -0.68 28.35 -0.12
C ALA A 21 -0.72 26.86 0.21
N LYS A 22 -1.68 26.44 1.07
CA LYS A 22 -1.88 25.01 1.34
C LYS A 22 -1.95 24.28 0.01
N PRO A 23 -1.23 23.15 -0.14
CA PRO A 23 -1.32 22.37 -1.36
C PRO A 23 -2.79 22.06 -1.62
N LYS A 24 -3.24 22.35 -2.83
CA LYS A 24 -4.64 22.19 -3.23
C LYS A 24 -4.86 20.70 -3.46
N TYR A 25 -5.30 19.97 -2.42
CA TYR A 25 -5.66 18.56 -2.57
C TYR A 25 -6.89 18.42 -3.49
N ARG A 26 -6.94 17.32 -4.21
CA ARG A 26 -8.09 16.94 -5.03
C ARG A 26 -9.07 16.16 -4.14
N LYS A 27 -10.33 16.63 -4.08
CA LYS A 27 -11.36 16.01 -3.23
C LYS A 27 -11.54 14.53 -3.58
N GLY A 28 -11.54 13.68 -2.56
CA GLY A 28 -11.70 12.24 -2.69
C GLY A 28 -10.40 11.49 -2.98
N PHE A 29 -9.33 12.17 -3.35
CA PHE A 29 -8.03 11.57 -3.59
C PHE A 29 -7.24 11.46 -2.30
N LEU A 30 -6.60 10.31 -2.09
CA LEU A 30 -5.60 10.13 -1.04
C LEU A 30 -4.30 10.84 -1.44
N TYR A 31 -3.68 11.53 -0.52
CA TYR A 31 -2.40 12.20 -0.72
C TYR A 31 -1.57 12.12 0.57
N ARG A 32 -0.33 12.58 0.54
CA ARG A 32 0.50 12.66 1.74
C ARG A 32 0.91 14.10 2.07
N GLU A 33 1.03 14.38 3.34
CA GLU A 33 1.73 15.55 3.89
C GLU A 33 2.83 15.01 4.82
N GLY A 34 4.09 15.08 4.36
CA GLY A 34 5.19 14.47 5.10
C GLY A 34 4.98 12.97 5.32
N ARG A 35 4.98 12.55 6.59
CA ARG A 35 4.83 11.17 7.05
C ARG A 35 3.37 10.70 7.19
N GLN A 36 2.41 11.57 6.88
CA GLN A 36 1.00 11.28 7.08
C GLN A 36 0.27 11.08 5.75
N LEU A 37 -0.57 10.06 5.68
CA LEU A 37 -1.61 9.98 4.67
C LEU A 37 -2.76 10.93 5.01
N MET A 38 -3.31 11.56 4.00
CA MET A 38 -4.36 12.57 4.11
C MET A 38 -5.51 12.28 3.17
N LEU A 39 -6.73 12.48 3.63
CA LEU A 39 -7.93 12.42 2.79
C LEU A 39 -8.83 13.62 3.11
N ASN A 40 -9.20 14.38 2.09
CA ASN A 40 -10.07 15.56 2.23
C ASN A 40 -9.60 16.57 3.30
N GLY A 41 -8.29 16.77 3.44
CA GLY A 41 -7.68 17.70 4.39
C GLY A 41 -7.58 17.18 5.82
N LYS A 42 -7.80 15.88 6.05
CA LYS A 42 -7.71 15.25 7.36
C LYS A 42 -6.70 14.10 7.33
N PRO A 43 -5.98 13.85 8.45
CA PRO A 43 -5.18 12.64 8.59
C PRO A 43 -6.02 11.38 8.32
N TYR A 44 -5.42 10.45 7.61
CA TYR A 44 -6.08 9.21 7.21
C TYR A 44 -5.30 8.00 7.72
N ARG A 45 -6.00 7.08 8.36
CA ARG A 45 -5.49 5.76 8.78
C ARG A 45 -6.54 4.70 8.50
N CYS A 46 -6.11 3.50 8.18
CA CYS A 46 -7.01 2.40 7.85
C CYS A 46 -6.44 1.06 8.31
N VAL A 47 -7.29 0.18 8.81
CA VAL A 47 -7.01 -1.25 8.85
C VAL A 47 -8.01 -1.94 7.95
N SER A 48 -7.55 -2.91 7.17
CA SER A 48 -8.39 -3.62 6.22
C SER A 48 -7.72 -4.93 5.78
N PHE A 49 -7.90 -5.31 4.54
CA PHE A 49 -7.47 -6.60 4.05
C PHE A 49 -6.99 -6.58 2.59
N ASN A 50 -6.28 -7.64 2.25
CA ASN A 50 -5.96 -8.03 0.90
C ASN A 50 -7.03 -8.99 0.37
N SER A 51 -7.33 -8.96 -0.92
CA SER A 51 -8.13 -10.00 -1.56
C SER A 51 -7.81 -10.13 -3.05
N PHE A 52 -6.96 -11.08 -3.39
CA PHE A 52 -6.60 -11.34 -4.78
C PHE A 52 -7.80 -11.88 -5.59
N GLN A 53 -8.75 -12.56 -4.97
CA GLN A 53 -9.93 -13.11 -5.64
C GLN A 53 -10.96 -12.04 -6.09
N LEU A 54 -10.76 -10.79 -5.76
CA LEU A 54 -11.59 -9.70 -6.28
C LEU A 54 -11.29 -9.39 -7.74
N CYS A 55 -10.02 -9.41 -8.15
CA CYS A 55 -9.61 -9.09 -9.51
C CYS A 55 -8.94 -10.25 -10.26
N GLY A 56 -8.43 -11.22 -9.54
CA GLY A 56 -7.72 -12.36 -10.10
C GLY A 56 -6.22 -12.31 -9.85
N CYS A 57 -5.71 -13.46 -9.48
CA CYS A 57 -4.30 -13.73 -9.23
C CYS A 57 -4.08 -15.17 -9.66
N GLY A 58 -3.79 -15.37 -10.92
CA GLY A 58 -3.66 -16.71 -11.45
C GLY A 58 -4.99 -17.39 -11.83
N HIS A 59 -4.87 -18.55 -12.43
CA HIS A 59 -5.98 -19.20 -13.14
C HIS A 59 -6.81 -20.16 -12.29
N ASP A 60 -6.28 -20.67 -11.21
CA ASP A 60 -6.92 -21.75 -10.43
C ASP A 60 -7.80 -21.26 -9.29
N TYR A 61 -7.89 -19.96 -9.10
CA TYR A 61 -8.68 -19.37 -8.02
C TYR A 61 -10.03 -18.88 -8.53
N GLU A 62 -11.10 -19.38 -7.97
CA GLU A 62 -12.42 -18.84 -8.23
C GLU A 62 -12.52 -17.39 -7.74
N LEU A 63 -12.88 -16.49 -8.63
CA LEU A 63 -13.15 -15.10 -8.28
C LEU A 63 -14.42 -15.01 -7.41
N PHE A 64 -14.52 -13.94 -6.62
CA PHE A 64 -15.81 -13.52 -6.08
C PHE A 64 -16.79 -13.27 -7.23
N THR A 65 -18.04 -13.69 -7.07
CA THR A 65 -19.09 -13.30 -8.03
C THR A 65 -19.35 -11.81 -7.95
N ASP A 66 -20.01 -11.24 -8.95
CA ASP A 66 -20.36 -9.82 -8.94
C ASP A 66 -21.24 -9.48 -7.75
N GLU A 67 -22.22 -10.34 -7.42
CA GLU A 67 -23.11 -10.18 -6.27
C GLU A 67 -22.36 -10.24 -4.94
N GLN A 68 -21.42 -11.17 -4.80
CA GLN A 68 -20.59 -11.28 -3.60
C GLN A 68 -19.68 -10.04 -3.44
N THR A 69 -19.08 -9.58 -4.54
CA THR A 69 -18.22 -8.40 -4.53
C THR A 69 -19.01 -7.15 -4.17
N GLU A 70 -20.19 -6.97 -4.77
CA GLU A 70 -21.05 -5.83 -4.48
C GLU A 70 -21.55 -5.86 -3.02
N ALA A 71 -21.98 -7.03 -2.52
CA ALA A 71 -22.41 -7.18 -1.13
C ALA A 71 -21.26 -6.89 -0.14
N LEU A 72 -20.04 -7.35 -0.46
CA LEU A 72 -18.85 -7.04 0.33
C LEU A 72 -18.61 -5.53 0.38
N PHE A 73 -18.52 -4.86 -0.77
CA PHE A 73 -18.22 -3.42 -0.82
C PHE A 73 -19.31 -2.59 -0.14
N ALA A 74 -20.57 -2.99 -0.28
CA ALA A 74 -21.69 -2.34 0.41
C ALA A 74 -21.65 -2.52 1.95
N SER A 75 -20.92 -3.49 2.46
CA SER A 75 -20.79 -3.77 3.90
C SER A 75 -19.58 -3.09 4.56
N LEU A 76 -18.66 -2.56 3.75
CA LEU A 76 -17.45 -1.92 4.26
C LEU A 76 -17.72 -0.47 4.69
N PRO A 77 -17.04 0.04 5.70
CA PRO A 77 -17.04 1.47 6.00
C PRO A 77 -16.54 2.32 4.83
N ASP A 78 -17.06 3.54 4.68
CA ASP A 78 -16.60 4.49 3.68
C ASP A 78 -15.10 4.73 3.77
N ASN A 79 -14.46 4.85 2.61
CA ASN A 79 -13.03 5.06 2.45
C ASN A 79 -12.14 3.91 2.96
N THR A 80 -12.70 2.72 3.19
CA THR A 80 -11.88 1.52 3.49
C THR A 80 -10.95 1.23 2.31
N ILE A 81 -9.65 0.98 2.59
CA ILE A 81 -8.69 0.53 1.58
C ILE A 81 -8.80 -0.98 1.42
N VAL A 82 -8.90 -1.44 0.18
CA VAL A 82 -8.79 -2.86 -0.19
C VAL A 82 -7.65 -3.01 -1.18
N ARG A 83 -6.70 -3.91 -0.90
CA ARG A 83 -5.60 -4.21 -1.82
C ARG A 83 -5.94 -5.44 -2.65
N THR A 84 -5.75 -5.34 -3.96
CA THR A 84 -5.92 -6.42 -4.92
C THR A 84 -4.99 -6.23 -6.13
N TRP A 85 -5.00 -7.17 -7.06
CA TRP A 85 -4.15 -7.12 -8.25
C TRP A 85 -4.89 -6.46 -9.42
N ALA A 86 -4.14 -5.93 -10.36
CA ALA A 86 -4.64 -5.37 -11.61
C ALA A 86 -3.89 -5.99 -12.79
N THR A 87 -3.99 -7.31 -12.94
CA THR A 87 -3.27 -8.05 -13.99
C THR A 87 -3.93 -7.90 -15.36
N PRO A 88 -3.17 -7.98 -16.47
CA PRO A 88 -3.71 -7.80 -17.82
C PRO A 88 -4.84 -8.76 -18.18
N ALA A 89 -4.76 -10.00 -17.72
CA ALA A 89 -5.77 -11.02 -18.01
C ALA A 89 -7.18 -10.67 -17.49
N PHE A 90 -7.27 -9.77 -16.50
CA PHE A 90 -8.50 -9.42 -15.79
C PHE A 90 -8.89 -7.95 -15.91
N HIS A 91 -8.50 -7.25 -16.98
CA HIS A 91 -8.82 -5.83 -17.16
C HIS A 91 -10.32 -5.51 -17.01
N HIS A 92 -11.20 -6.34 -17.55
CA HIS A 92 -12.64 -6.17 -17.40
C HIS A 92 -13.10 -6.22 -15.94
N ARG A 93 -12.42 -7.04 -15.13
CA ARG A 93 -12.68 -7.15 -13.70
C ARG A 93 -12.19 -5.91 -12.94
N THR A 94 -11.02 -5.38 -13.32
CA THR A 94 -10.50 -4.12 -12.77
C THR A 94 -11.46 -2.96 -13.05
N ASP A 95 -11.98 -2.84 -14.28
CA ASP A 95 -13.00 -1.84 -14.63
C ASP A 95 -14.25 -1.95 -13.75
N TYR A 96 -14.70 -3.16 -13.50
CA TYR A 96 -15.85 -3.42 -12.64
C TYR A 96 -15.56 -3.00 -11.20
N LEU A 97 -14.41 -3.40 -10.64
CA LEU A 97 -14.03 -3.07 -9.26
C LEU A 97 -13.88 -1.56 -9.05
N VAL A 98 -13.25 -0.84 -9.98
CA VAL A 98 -13.08 0.61 -9.87
C VAL A 98 -14.44 1.31 -9.85
N ARG A 99 -15.36 0.94 -10.75
CA ARG A 99 -16.73 1.50 -10.73
C ARG A 99 -17.48 1.18 -9.44
N LEU A 100 -17.31 -0.03 -8.92
CA LEU A 100 -17.94 -0.45 -7.69
C LEU A 100 -17.35 0.28 -6.48
N ALA A 101 -16.03 0.46 -6.44
CA ALA A 101 -15.34 1.22 -5.42
C ALA A 101 -15.77 2.70 -5.41
N GLU A 102 -15.96 3.31 -6.58
CA GLU A 102 -16.54 4.66 -6.67
C GLU A 102 -17.97 4.72 -6.12
N LYS A 103 -18.78 3.69 -6.41
CA LYS A 103 -20.18 3.62 -5.94
C LYS A 103 -20.30 3.54 -4.42
N TYR A 104 -19.39 2.84 -3.76
CA TYR A 104 -19.42 2.57 -2.32
C TYR A 104 -18.33 3.32 -1.52
N ASP A 105 -17.71 4.34 -2.11
CA ASP A 105 -16.63 5.12 -1.48
C ASP A 105 -15.47 4.26 -0.93
N ILE A 106 -15.15 3.16 -1.62
CA ILE A 106 -14.02 2.29 -1.29
C ILE A 106 -12.76 2.78 -1.99
N LYS A 107 -11.60 2.55 -1.40
CA LYS A 107 -10.29 2.88 -1.93
C LYS A 107 -9.54 1.61 -2.31
N LEU A 108 -8.87 1.60 -3.46
CA LEU A 108 -8.14 0.44 -3.96
C LEU A 108 -6.64 0.72 -3.95
N ILE A 109 -5.86 -0.21 -3.41
CA ILE A 109 -4.46 -0.38 -3.77
C ILE A 109 -4.43 -1.45 -4.85
N LEU A 110 -3.93 -1.09 -6.02
CA LEU A 110 -3.85 -1.98 -7.16
C LEU A 110 -2.39 -2.36 -7.43
N SER A 111 -2.04 -3.63 -7.18
CA SER A 111 -0.73 -4.17 -7.54
C SER A 111 -0.65 -4.37 -9.06
N LEU A 112 0.34 -3.76 -9.69
CA LEU A 112 0.52 -3.77 -11.15
C LEU A 112 1.28 -5.01 -11.65
N GLY A 113 1.83 -5.80 -10.74
CA GLY A 113 2.54 -7.03 -11.05
C GLY A 113 2.83 -7.86 -9.82
N ASP A 114 3.40 -9.05 -10.02
CA ASP A 114 3.82 -9.93 -8.94
C ASP A 114 5.29 -10.36 -9.13
N GLY A 115 6.12 -10.02 -8.15
CA GLY A 115 7.54 -10.41 -8.14
C GLY A 115 7.76 -11.89 -7.85
N ARG A 116 6.75 -12.56 -7.26
CA ARG A 116 6.81 -13.96 -6.83
C ARG A 116 6.24 -14.95 -7.85
N SER A 117 5.73 -14.47 -8.98
CA SER A 117 5.01 -15.29 -9.97
C SER A 117 3.84 -16.12 -9.39
N GLY A 118 3.28 -15.66 -8.26
CA GLY A 118 2.11 -16.28 -7.66
C GLY A 118 0.80 -15.84 -8.30
N CYS A 119 0.80 -14.69 -8.93
CA CYS A 119 -0.37 -14.09 -9.57
C CYS A 119 -0.11 -13.85 -11.05
N GLY A 120 -0.83 -14.52 -11.88
CA GLY A 120 -0.86 -14.56 -13.34
C GLY A 120 0.01 -13.57 -14.07
N ASP A 121 1.00 -14.10 -14.77
CA ASP A 121 2.11 -13.32 -15.25
C ASP A 121 1.85 -12.63 -16.61
N PHE A 122 2.61 -11.57 -16.87
CA PHE A 122 2.71 -10.89 -18.16
C PHE A 122 3.30 -11.78 -19.26
N ASP A 123 4.05 -12.79 -18.89
CA ASP A 123 4.81 -13.63 -19.81
C ASP A 123 4.09 -14.92 -20.19
N GLY A 124 2.87 -15.13 -19.68
CA GLY A 124 2.13 -16.35 -19.95
C GLY A 124 2.79 -17.59 -19.32
N ALA A 125 3.67 -17.39 -18.34
CA ALA A 125 4.16 -18.48 -17.52
C ALA A 125 2.97 -19.11 -16.79
N PRO A 126 2.91 -20.43 -16.68
CA PRO A 126 1.89 -21.06 -15.87
C PRO A 126 2.02 -20.55 -14.44
N ASP A 127 0.89 -20.24 -13.86
CA ASP A 127 0.83 -19.69 -12.52
C ASP A 127 1.53 -20.58 -11.52
N GLY A 128 2.20 -19.91 -10.59
CA GLY A 128 2.59 -20.54 -9.37
C GLY A 128 3.65 -21.62 -9.48
N ASP A 129 4.58 -21.53 -10.44
CA ASP A 129 5.78 -22.36 -10.41
C ASP A 129 6.72 -21.94 -9.25
N GLY A 130 6.37 -20.83 -8.55
CA GLY A 130 7.14 -20.30 -7.45
C GLY A 130 8.45 -19.62 -7.87
N SER A 131 8.72 -19.53 -9.15
CA SER A 131 9.88 -18.79 -9.65
C SER A 131 9.58 -17.30 -9.62
N GLY A 132 10.35 -16.54 -8.84
CA GLY A 132 10.29 -15.08 -8.84
C GLY A 132 10.78 -14.51 -10.17
N LYS A 133 10.64 -13.21 -10.34
CA LYS A 133 11.24 -12.48 -11.44
C LYS A 133 12.77 -12.55 -11.34
N THR A 134 13.42 -12.80 -12.49
CA THR A 134 14.87 -12.93 -12.54
C THR A 134 15.58 -11.59 -12.52
N GLN A 135 16.89 -11.60 -12.23
CA GLN A 135 17.77 -10.44 -12.36
C GLN A 135 17.61 -9.75 -13.73
N GLU A 136 17.66 -10.52 -14.83
CA GLU A 136 17.51 -10.01 -16.20
C GLU A 136 16.14 -9.36 -16.44
N TRP A 137 15.10 -9.90 -15.82
CA TRP A 137 13.76 -9.31 -15.91
C TRP A 137 13.74 -7.91 -15.28
N TYR A 138 14.33 -7.72 -14.09
CA TYR A 138 14.41 -6.41 -13.45
C TYR A 138 15.38 -5.46 -14.16
N GLU A 139 16.43 -5.95 -14.80
CA GLU A 139 17.36 -5.09 -15.56
C GLU A 139 16.72 -4.56 -16.86
N SER A 140 15.91 -5.37 -17.55
CA SER A 140 15.41 -5.00 -18.87
C SER A 140 14.07 -5.61 -19.28
N GLY A 141 13.79 -6.86 -18.89
CA GLY A 141 12.65 -7.64 -19.36
C GLY A 141 11.29 -7.01 -19.04
N PHE A 142 11.18 -6.29 -17.93
CA PHE A 142 9.94 -5.62 -17.54
C PHE A 142 9.43 -4.59 -18.57
N ARG A 143 10.31 -4.08 -19.44
CA ARG A 143 9.94 -3.06 -20.44
C ARG A 143 9.11 -3.62 -21.60
N ASP A 144 9.13 -4.94 -21.81
CA ASP A 144 8.43 -5.56 -22.94
C ASP A 144 6.90 -5.58 -22.73
N LYS A 145 6.43 -6.18 -21.65
CA LYS A 145 4.99 -6.36 -21.41
C LYS A 145 4.50 -5.63 -20.15
N TYR A 146 5.28 -5.65 -19.08
CA TYR A 146 4.88 -5.05 -17.82
C TYR A 146 4.77 -3.52 -17.91
N LEU A 147 5.76 -2.82 -18.44
CA LEU A 147 5.74 -1.37 -18.53
C LEU A 147 4.61 -0.82 -19.39
N PRO A 148 4.28 -1.39 -20.58
CA PRO A 148 3.07 -1.03 -21.33
C PRO A 148 1.78 -1.19 -20.53
N HIS A 149 1.66 -2.25 -19.72
CA HIS A 149 0.52 -2.46 -18.85
C HIS A 149 0.44 -1.39 -17.75
N VAL A 150 1.56 -1.06 -17.11
CA VAL A 150 1.63 0.03 -16.11
C VAL A 150 1.11 1.34 -16.72
N ILE A 151 1.57 1.69 -17.92
CA ILE A 151 1.13 2.89 -18.65
C ILE A 151 -0.37 2.88 -18.93
N GLU A 152 -0.90 1.74 -19.39
CA GLU A 152 -2.33 1.59 -19.66
C GLU A 152 -3.16 1.79 -18.39
N MET A 153 -2.85 1.06 -17.31
CA MET A 153 -3.62 1.09 -16.06
C MET A 153 -3.60 2.48 -15.42
N THR A 154 -2.43 3.07 -15.31
CA THR A 154 -2.27 4.38 -14.67
C THR A 154 -2.93 5.49 -15.50
N SER A 155 -2.81 5.46 -16.83
CA SER A 155 -3.49 6.42 -17.70
C SER A 155 -5.01 6.28 -17.64
N ARG A 156 -5.51 5.04 -17.57
CA ARG A 156 -6.96 4.71 -17.59
C ARG A 156 -7.68 5.20 -16.34
N TYR A 157 -7.07 5.07 -15.18
CA TYR A 157 -7.74 5.37 -13.91
C TYR A 157 -7.21 6.61 -13.18
N LYS A 158 -6.33 7.40 -13.77
CA LYS A 158 -5.72 8.60 -13.17
C LYS A 158 -6.72 9.62 -12.59
N ASP A 159 -7.96 9.58 -13.02
CA ASP A 159 -9.01 10.51 -12.58
C ASP A 159 -10.02 9.88 -11.62
N SER A 160 -9.86 8.59 -11.28
CA SER A 160 -10.75 7.88 -10.37
C SER A 160 -10.36 8.09 -8.91
N PRO A 161 -11.20 8.70 -8.07
CA PRO A 161 -10.91 8.85 -6.65
C PRO A 161 -10.96 7.52 -5.88
N ALA A 162 -11.35 6.43 -6.53
CA ALA A 162 -11.34 5.10 -5.94
C ALA A 162 -9.92 4.50 -5.85
N ILE A 163 -8.97 4.98 -6.65
CA ILE A 163 -7.59 4.52 -6.51
C ILE A 163 -6.95 5.24 -5.31
N ALA A 164 -6.49 4.48 -4.33
CA ALA A 164 -5.69 4.99 -3.22
C ALA A 164 -4.23 5.15 -3.64
N MET A 165 -3.65 4.07 -4.16
CA MET A 165 -2.25 3.97 -4.53
C MET A 165 -2.06 2.96 -5.65
N TRP A 166 -1.04 3.19 -6.45
CA TRP A 166 -0.46 2.18 -7.33
C TRP A 166 0.64 1.46 -6.58
N GLU A 167 0.52 0.16 -6.44
CA GLU A 167 1.63 -0.68 -6.01
C GLU A 167 2.43 -1.09 -7.23
N ILE A 168 3.72 -0.76 -7.22
CA ILE A 168 4.57 -1.06 -8.38
C ILE A 168 4.57 -2.55 -8.66
N ILE A 169 4.92 -3.38 -7.69
CA ILE A 169 4.97 -4.83 -7.85
C ILE A 169 4.89 -5.49 -6.48
N ASN A 170 4.11 -6.55 -6.35
CA ASN A 170 4.08 -7.36 -5.13
C ASN A 170 5.42 -8.07 -4.91
N GLU A 171 6.02 -7.91 -3.75
CA GLU A 171 7.15 -8.68 -3.23
C GLU A 171 8.31 -8.87 -4.22
N PRO A 172 8.93 -7.79 -4.72
CA PRO A 172 10.09 -7.91 -5.60
C PRO A 172 11.25 -8.62 -4.90
N GLY A 173 11.83 -9.60 -5.56
CA GLY A 173 12.92 -10.43 -5.03
C GLY A 173 13.66 -11.16 -6.15
N GLU A 174 14.49 -12.15 -5.80
CA GLU A 174 15.26 -13.01 -6.73
C GLU A 174 16.26 -12.23 -7.62
N ALA A 175 16.60 -11.00 -7.22
CA ALA A 175 17.61 -10.15 -7.85
C ALA A 175 18.37 -9.36 -6.78
N ASP A 176 19.52 -8.78 -7.12
CA ASP A 176 20.21 -7.89 -6.20
C ASP A 176 19.38 -6.63 -5.92
N TRP A 177 19.49 -6.11 -4.69
CA TRP A 177 18.67 -5.00 -4.23
C TRP A 177 18.87 -3.72 -5.06
N ALA A 178 20.05 -3.50 -5.64
CA ALA A 178 20.34 -2.30 -6.43
C ALA A 178 19.60 -2.34 -7.77
N THR A 179 19.53 -3.51 -8.39
CA THR A 179 18.73 -3.74 -9.60
C THR A 179 17.24 -3.57 -9.33
N ILE A 180 16.74 -4.12 -8.22
CA ILE A 180 15.34 -3.92 -7.81
C ILE A 180 15.07 -2.43 -7.54
N ARG A 181 15.97 -1.72 -6.84
CA ARG A 181 15.85 -0.28 -6.64
C ARG A 181 15.73 0.48 -7.97
N ASP A 182 16.60 0.21 -8.92
CA ASP A 182 16.62 0.93 -10.19
C ASP A 182 15.34 0.66 -11.00
N PHE A 183 14.84 -0.57 -10.99
CA PHE A 183 13.52 -0.94 -11.51
C PHE A 183 12.40 -0.13 -10.83
N LEU A 184 12.32 -0.13 -9.51
CA LEU A 184 11.28 0.61 -8.76
C LEU A 184 11.33 2.11 -9.09
N HIS A 185 12.52 2.69 -9.18
CA HIS A 185 12.69 4.11 -9.49
C HIS A 185 12.23 4.45 -10.91
N GLU A 186 12.56 3.61 -11.90
CA GLU A 186 12.13 3.80 -13.29
C GLU A 186 10.60 3.68 -13.42
N VAL A 187 10.02 2.63 -12.87
CA VAL A 187 8.57 2.40 -12.94
C VAL A 187 7.80 3.49 -12.20
N ALA A 188 8.23 3.90 -11.01
CA ALA A 188 7.60 5.00 -10.28
C ALA A 188 7.59 6.31 -11.09
N ALA A 189 8.68 6.62 -11.80
CA ALA A 189 8.74 7.78 -12.68
C ALA A 189 7.75 7.69 -13.84
N VAL A 190 7.60 6.51 -14.45
CA VAL A 190 6.61 6.26 -15.51
C VAL A 190 5.19 6.40 -14.97
N ILE A 191 4.88 5.81 -13.80
CA ILE A 191 3.57 5.97 -13.16
C ILE A 191 3.25 7.47 -12.99
N LYS A 192 4.14 8.24 -12.39
CA LYS A 192 3.93 9.68 -12.15
C LYS A 192 3.82 10.51 -13.42
N GLN A 193 4.44 10.07 -14.50
CA GLN A 193 4.28 10.72 -15.82
C GLN A 193 2.87 10.54 -16.37
N HIS A 194 2.24 9.37 -16.17
CA HIS A 194 0.93 9.02 -16.70
C HIS A 194 -0.21 9.31 -15.72
N ASP A 195 0.08 9.23 -14.43
CA ASP A 195 -0.84 9.52 -13.33
C ASP A 195 -0.16 10.36 -12.21
N PRO A 196 -0.22 11.68 -12.30
CA PRO A 196 0.32 12.55 -11.26
C PRO A 196 -0.60 12.69 -10.04
N ASN A 197 -1.79 12.06 -10.04
CA ASN A 197 -2.81 12.29 -9.03
C ASN A 197 -2.75 11.30 -7.86
N HIS A 198 -2.31 10.05 -8.12
CA HIS A 198 -2.33 9.00 -7.12
C HIS A 198 -0.95 8.76 -6.50
N LEU A 199 -0.98 8.23 -5.28
CA LEU A 199 0.21 7.79 -4.58
C LEU A 199 0.81 6.54 -5.23
N VAL A 200 2.12 6.38 -5.06
CA VAL A 200 2.87 5.22 -5.53
C VAL A 200 3.57 4.59 -4.33
N GLU A 201 3.42 3.30 -4.17
CA GLU A 201 4.10 2.50 -3.16
C GLU A 201 4.83 1.31 -3.81
N SER A 202 5.75 0.68 -3.08
CA SER A 202 6.75 -0.20 -3.66
C SER A 202 6.36 -1.68 -3.73
N GLY A 203 5.46 -2.15 -2.84
CA GLY A 203 5.13 -3.57 -2.65
C GLY A 203 6.23 -4.40 -2.00
N THR A 204 7.16 -3.78 -1.28
CA THR A 204 8.38 -4.43 -0.77
C THR A 204 8.16 -5.25 0.50
N PHE A 205 9.02 -6.25 0.69
CA PHE A 205 9.27 -6.84 1.99
C PHE A 205 9.94 -5.87 2.97
N ALA A 206 10.27 -6.35 4.16
CA ALA A 206 11.13 -5.63 5.09
C ALA A 206 12.59 -5.60 4.62
N GLY A 207 13.39 -4.72 5.24
CA GLY A 207 14.78 -4.52 4.86
C GLY A 207 15.68 -5.75 4.90
N TRP A 208 15.32 -6.78 5.67
CA TRP A 208 16.07 -8.04 5.69
C TRP A 208 16.13 -8.71 4.31
N ALA A 209 15.11 -8.56 3.49
CA ALA A 209 15.06 -9.13 2.13
C ALA A 209 16.01 -8.41 1.15
N TYR A 210 16.51 -7.24 1.51
CA TYR A 210 17.33 -6.36 0.67
C TYR A 210 18.70 -6.06 1.29
N GLU A 211 19.28 -7.03 2.00
CA GLU A 211 20.58 -6.92 2.66
C GLU A 211 20.67 -5.80 3.71
N GLY A 212 19.54 -5.32 4.22
CA GLY A 212 19.49 -4.37 5.32
C GLY A 212 18.63 -3.13 5.10
N TYR A 213 18.43 -2.38 6.18
CA TYR A 213 17.50 -1.25 6.21
C TYR A 213 18.02 0.01 5.52
N GLU A 214 19.34 0.16 5.36
CA GLU A 214 19.91 1.24 4.56
C GLU A 214 19.61 1.04 3.07
N ASN A 215 19.66 -0.19 2.58
CA ASN A 215 19.26 -0.53 1.22
C ASN A 215 17.75 -0.38 1.04
N TYR A 216 16.95 -0.84 2.01
CA TYR A 216 15.52 -0.60 2.03
C TYR A 216 15.19 0.91 1.95
N ARG A 217 15.87 1.74 2.74
CA ARG A 217 15.75 3.19 2.66
C ARG A 217 16.14 3.72 1.29
N ALA A 218 17.26 3.26 0.72
CA ALA A 218 17.72 3.69 -0.60
C ALA A 218 16.74 3.31 -1.73
N MET A 219 16.05 2.18 -1.62
CA MET A 219 15.00 1.78 -2.56
C MET A 219 13.81 2.75 -2.55
N HIS A 220 13.51 3.36 -1.40
CA HIS A 220 12.42 4.33 -1.24
C HIS A 220 12.87 5.79 -1.38
N ASP A 221 14.17 6.07 -1.49
CA ASP A 221 14.72 7.43 -1.66
C ASP A 221 14.57 7.91 -3.11
N ASN A 222 13.32 8.06 -3.53
CA ASN A 222 12.93 8.53 -4.85
C ASN A 222 11.69 9.43 -4.73
N PRO A 223 11.66 10.63 -5.35
CA PRO A 223 10.52 11.54 -5.22
C PRO A 223 9.20 11.00 -5.80
N ASN A 224 9.26 10.00 -6.67
CA ASN A 224 8.10 9.39 -7.30
C ASN A 224 7.52 8.19 -6.51
N ILE A 225 8.21 7.71 -5.49
CA ILE A 225 7.69 6.73 -4.53
C ILE A 225 7.21 7.51 -3.31
N ASP A 226 5.92 7.51 -3.08
CA ASP A 226 5.30 8.34 -2.03
C ASP A 226 5.25 7.65 -0.68
N VAL A 227 5.08 6.32 -0.67
CA VAL A 227 4.75 5.51 0.51
C VAL A 227 5.69 4.31 0.57
N GLY A 228 6.22 4.04 1.77
CA GLY A 228 6.93 2.80 2.02
C GLY A 228 5.97 1.66 2.32
N ASN A 229 6.37 0.45 1.97
CA ASN A 229 5.61 -0.77 2.21
C ASN A 229 6.44 -1.81 2.94
N LEU A 230 5.76 -2.60 3.77
CA LEU A 230 6.31 -3.71 4.53
C LEU A 230 5.33 -4.88 4.50
N HIS A 231 5.79 -6.05 4.12
CA HIS A 231 5.07 -7.32 4.34
C HIS A 231 5.71 -8.06 5.51
N GLU A 232 4.92 -8.43 6.52
CA GLU A 232 5.42 -9.12 7.71
C GLU A 232 4.48 -10.25 8.16
N TYR A 233 5.08 -11.38 8.49
CA TYR A 233 4.39 -12.59 8.97
C TYR A 233 5.08 -13.20 10.19
N ASP A 234 5.85 -12.39 10.92
CA ASP A 234 6.75 -12.85 11.98
C ASP A 234 6.05 -13.55 13.15
N TYR A 235 4.75 -13.28 13.36
CA TYR A 235 3.99 -13.92 14.45
C TYR A 235 4.07 -15.45 14.41
N ASP A 236 3.94 -16.05 13.23
CA ASP A 236 3.91 -17.51 13.08
C ASP A 236 5.30 -18.13 13.00
N TYR A 237 6.29 -17.34 12.63
CA TYR A 237 7.68 -17.80 12.49
C TYR A 237 8.53 -17.60 13.75
N GLN A 238 7.99 -16.95 14.79
CA GLN A 238 8.66 -16.74 16.06
C GLN A 238 8.18 -17.76 17.11
N GLU A 239 9.11 -18.29 17.92
CA GLU A 239 8.74 -19.22 18.99
C GLU A 239 7.81 -18.60 20.04
N SER A 240 7.92 -17.29 20.27
CA SER A 240 7.16 -16.55 21.27
C SER A 240 5.81 -16.02 20.77
N ASN A 241 5.48 -16.15 19.49
CA ASN A 241 4.33 -15.48 18.88
C ASN A 241 4.27 -13.97 19.24
N THR A 242 5.38 -13.27 19.03
CA THR A 242 5.49 -11.83 19.34
C THR A 242 4.57 -11.03 18.43
N ILE A 243 3.79 -10.13 19.03
CA ILE A 243 2.81 -9.31 18.28
C ILE A 243 3.50 -8.35 17.31
N GLU A 244 4.54 -7.66 17.77
CA GLU A 244 5.31 -6.73 16.97
C GLU A 244 6.42 -7.47 16.19
N SER A 245 6.50 -7.20 14.89
CA SER A 245 7.62 -7.64 14.07
C SER A 245 8.90 -6.89 14.43
N PRO A 246 10.06 -7.57 14.60
CA PRO A 246 11.34 -6.89 14.81
C PRO A 246 11.77 -6.06 13.61
N HIS A 247 11.08 -6.18 12.48
CA HIS A 247 11.38 -5.48 11.24
C HIS A 247 10.57 -4.18 11.09
N PHE A 248 9.51 -3.99 11.88
CA PHE A 248 8.62 -2.85 11.73
C PHE A 248 9.31 -1.52 12.09
N GLU A 249 9.87 -1.41 13.29
CA GLU A 249 10.50 -0.17 13.75
C GLU A 249 11.65 0.28 12.84
N PRO A 250 12.57 -0.59 12.38
CA PRO A 250 13.61 -0.20 11.43
C PRO A 250 13.07 0.28 10.07
N CYS A 251 12.01 -0.35 9.54
CA CYS A 251 11.36 0.11 8.30
C CYS A 251 10.66 1.45 8.51
N LEU A 252 9.95 1.63 9.63
CA LEU A 252 9.30 2.89 9.97
C LEU A 252 10.33 4.02 10.07
N LYS A 253 11.44 3.77 10.76
CA LYS A 253 12.54 4.74 10.86
C LYS A 253 13.09 5.10 9.49
N ALA A 254 13.35 4.12 8.63
CA ALA A 254 13.84 4.37 7.27
C ALA A 254 12.90 5.29 6.48
N MET A 255 11.58 5.09 6.59
CA MET A 255 10.59 5.95 5.93
C MET A 255 10.50 7.33 6.57
N TYR A 256 10.61 7.42 7.89
CA TYR A 256 10.60 8.70 8.59
C TYR A 256 11.83 9.56 8.30
N ASP A 257 12.99 8.94 8.07
CA ASP A 257 14.20 9.63 7.63
C ASP A 257 14.03 10.23 6.21
N LEU A 258 13.11 9.70 5.40
CA LEU A 258 12.73 10.20 4.07
C LEU A 258 11.49 11.11 4.07
N ASP A 259 10.93 11.41 5.24
CA ASP A 259 9.67 12.16 5.38
C ASP A 259 8.51 11.52 4.60
N LYS A 260 8.37 10.17 4.71
CA LYS A 260 7.34 9.38 4.02
C LYS A 260 6.52 8.56 5.01
N PRO A 261 5.22 8.29 4.71
CA PRO A 261 4.43 7.32 5.47
C PRO A 261 4.87 5.90 5.17
N LEU A 262 4.63 5.00 6.14
CA LEU A 262 4.76 3.55 6.00
C LEU A 262 3.39 2.90 6.08
N ILE A 263 3.14 1.92 5.21
CA ILE A 263 2.03 0.98 5.33
C ILE A 263 2.56 -0.44 5.60
N ILE A 264 1.73 -1.25 6.24
CA ILE A 264 1.91 -2.71 6.28
C ILE A 264 0.96 -3.26 5.21
N GLY A 265 1.51 -3.52 4.03
CA GLY A 265 0.76 -4.00 2.86
C GLY A 265 0.24 -5.41 3.04
N GLU A 266 0.98 -6.23 3.81
CA GLU A 266 0.54 -7.56 4.20
C GLU A 266 0.98 -7.89 5.62
N THR A 267 0.07 -8.45 6.39
CA THR A 267 0.33 -9.15 7.65
C THR A 267 -0.72 -10.24 7.83
N GLY A 268 -0.39 -11.30 8.54
CA GLY A 268 -1.33 -12.39 8.78
C GLY A 268 -0.93 -13.25 9.97
N ILE A 269 -1.88 -14.05 10.41
CA ILE A 269 -1.70 -15.10 11.42
C ILE A 269 -2.43 -16.32 10.93
N GLU A 270 -1.73 -17.45 10.80
CA GLU A 270 -2.34 -18.72 10.46
C GLU A 270 -3.33 -19.16 11.55
N SER A 271 -4.52 -19.57 11.15
CA SER A 271 -5.52 -20.04 12.09
C SER A 271 -6.49 -21.07 11.48
N GLY A 272 -7.20 -21.75 12.32
CA GLY A 272 -8.18 -22.75 11.95
C GLY A 272 -7.80 -24.15 12.41
N ASP A 273 -8.54 -25.14 11.91
CA ASP A 273 -8.36 -26.54 12.32
C ASP A 273 -6.97 -27.04 11.91
N GLY A 274 -6.20 -27.51 12.88
CA GLY A 274 -4.84 -27.99 12.68
C GLY A 274 -3.74 -26.92 12.79
N CYS A 275 -4.10 -25.65 12.92
CA CYS A 275 -3.16 -24.56 13.22
C CYS A 275 -2.82 -24.49 14.72
N ARG A 276 -1.70 -23.85 15.05
CA ARG A 276 -1.34 -23.48 16.44
C ARG A 276 -2.32 -22.48 17.04
N THR A 277 -2.86 -21.59 16.22
CA THR A 277 -3.69 -20.46 16.62
C THR A 277 -5.16 -20.74 16.23
N SER A 278 -6.09 -20.61 17.18
CA SER A 278 -7.52 -20.68 16.88
C SER A 278 -7.98 -19.39 16.16
N ARG A 279 -9.14 -19.43 15.52
CA ARG A 279 -9.72 -18.25 14.86
C ARG A 279 -9.98 -17.10 15.83
N GLU A 280 -10.44 -17.42 17.04
CA GLU A 280 -10.67 -16.43 18.10
C GLU A 280 -9.36 -15.78 18.54
N ARG A 281 -8.32 -16.59 18.77
CA ARG A 281 -7.00 -16.05 19.14
C ARG A 281 -6.39 -15.22 18.01
N ARG A 282 -6.60 -15.58 16.73
CA ARG A 282 -6.21 -14.75 15.60
C ARG A 282 -6.83 -13.35 15.68
N VAL A 283 -8.15 -13.28 15.93
CA VAL A 283 -8.86 -11.98 16.03
C VAL A 283 -8.29 -11.12 17.14
N GLU A 284 -8.03 -11.71 18.32
CA GLU A 284 -7.41 -11.00 19.44
C GLU A 284 -6.01 -10.50 19.09
N ALA A 285 -5.14 -11.38 18.59
CA ALA A 285 -3.77 -11.06 18.23
C ALA A 285 -3.69 -10.03 17.10
N MET A 286 -4.55 -10.11 16.10
CA MET A 286 -4.59 -9.11 15.03
C MET A 286 -5.08 -7.75 15.53
N ARG A 287 -6.01 -7.71 16.49
CA ARG A 287 -6.40 -6.45 17.14
C ARG A 287 -5.21 -5.83 17.90
N GLU A 288 -4.47 -6.64 18.65
CA GLU A 288 -3.24 -6.21 19.32
C GLU A 288 -2.21 -5.68 18.31
N LYS A 289 -2.02 -6.36 17.15
CA LYS A 289 -1.16 -5.88 16.05
C LYS A 289 -1.59 -4.51 15.52
N PHE A 290 -2.89 -4.33 15.30
CA PHE A 290 -3.42 -3.03 14.83
C PHE A 290 -3.14 -1.92 15.83
N ASP A 291 -3.39 -2.17 17.12
CA ASP A 291 -3.14 -1.18 18.17
C ASP A 291 -1.65 -0.79 18.24
N VAL A 292 -0.75 -1.77 18.14
CA VAL A 292 0.69 -1.55 18.14
C VAL A 292 1.12 -0.78 16.89
N TYR A 293 0.81 -1.27 15.71
CA TYR A 293 1.34 -0.68 14.47
C TYR A 293 0.76 0.70 14.16
N ILE A 294 -0.53 0.88 14.35
CA ILE A 294 -1.18 2.19 14.21
C ILE A 294 -0.66 3.15 15.28
N GLY A 295 -0.50 2.69 16.53
CA GLY A 295 0.04 3.48 17.63
C GLY A 295 1.49 3.92 17.41
N MET A 296 2.31 3.12 16.76
CA MET A 296 3.70 3.45 16.41
C MET A 296 3.80 4.34 15.17
N GLY A 297 2.77 4.44 14.34
CA GLY A 297 2.75 5.37 13.19
C GLY A 297 2.52 4.75 11.82
N ALA A 298 2.19 3.46 11.72
CA ALA A 298 1.72 2.91 10.46
C ALA A 298 0.46 3.63 9.99
N SER A 299 0.39 3.96 8.71
CA SER A 299 -0.78 4.64 8.14
C SER A 299 -1.89 3.67 7.72
N VAL A 300 -1.52 2.48 7.27
CA VAL A 300 -2.45 1.43 6.84
C VAL A 300 -1.90 0.07 7.27
N VAL A 301 -2.79 -0.84 7.69
CA VAL A 301 -2.46 -2.24 7.98
C VAL A 301 -3.45 -3.13 7.26
N LEU A 302 -2.96 -4.02 6.39
CA LEU A 302 -3.79 -4.89 5.56
C LEU A 302 -3.54 -6.37 5.90
N VAL A 303 -4.62 -7.06 6.26
CA VAL A 303 -4.54 -8.47 6.61
C VAL A 303 -4.54 -9.34 5.37
N TRP A 304 -3.64 -10.28 5.28
CA TRP A 304 -3.66 -11.34 4.29
C TRP A 304 -4.48 -12.52 4.80
N ASN A 305 -5.52 -13.00 4.09
CA ASN A 305 -6.30 -12.32 3.08
C ASN A 305 -7.78 -12.76 3.17
N LEU A 306 -8.68 -11.91 2.73
CA LEU A 306 -10.08 -12.27 2.53
C LEU A 306 -10.23 -13.14 1.28
N ALA A 307 -10.85 -14.30 1.43
CA ALA A 307 -11.11 -15.25 0.35
C ALA A 307 -12.58 -15.71 0.36
N ARG A 308 -13.06 -16.22 -0.77
CA ARG A 308 -14.42 -16.81 -0.85
C ARG A 308 -14.62 -17.93 0.15
N GLU A 309 -13.60 -18.76 0.32
CA GLU A 309 -13.60 -19.90 1.23
C GLU A 309 -12.31 -19.85 2.07
N ALA A 310 -12.46 -19.90 3.38
CA ALA A 310 -11.33 -20.03 4.27
C ALA A 310 -10.78 -21.45 4.22
N ARG A 311 -9.46 -21.58 4.20
CA ARG A 311 -8.80 -22.90 4.35
C ARG A 311 -8.97 -23.40 5.78
N THR A 312 -8.82 -24.72 5.97
CA THR A 312 -8.87 -25.34 7.31
C THR A 312 -7.79 -24.80 8.24
N CYS A 313 -6.56 -24.64 7.72
CA CYS A 313 -5.48 -23.93 8.39
C CYS A 313 -4.78 -23.01 7.38
N GLY A 314 -4.56 -21.75 7.73
CA GLY A 314 -3.83 -20.79 6.93
C GLY A 314 -4.19 -19.33 7.27
N PHE A 315 -3.66 -18.42 6.50
CA PHE A 315 -3.86 -16.98 6.67
C PHE A 315 -5.25 -16.51 6.21
N THR A 316 -5.93 -17.28 5.35
CA THR A 316 -7.21 -16.88 4.74
C THR A 316 -8.35 -16.84 5.76
N PHE A 317 -9.27 -15.89 5.55
CA PHE A 317 -10.55 -15.81 6.27
C PHE A 317 -11.69 -15.55 5.26
N GLY A 318 -12.86 -16.08 5.57
CA GLY A 318 -14.04 -15.96 4.72
C GLY A 318 -14.92 -14.76 5.07
N LEU A 319 -15.98 -14.59 4.29
CA LEU A 319 -16.96 -13.51 4.49
C LEU A 319 -17.67 -13.59 5.86
N ASP A 320 -17.86 -14.80 6.40
CA ASP A 320 -18.51 -15.02 7.70
C ASP A 320 -17.51 -15.15 8.87
N ASP A 321 -16.22 -14.93 8.61
CA ASP A 321 -15.19 -15.05 9.63
C ASP A 321 -15.25 -13.85 10.60
N PRO A 322 -15.11 -14.05 11.92
CA PRO A 322 -15.08 -12.97 12.89
C PRO A 322 -13.95 -11.94 12.63
N MET A 323 -12.94 -12.29 11.85
CA MET A 323 -11.88 -11.39 11.43
C MET A 323 -12.41 -10.22 10.59
N LEU A 324 -13.28 -10.49 9.59
CA LEU A 324 -13.88 -9.42 8.77
C LEU A 324 -14.73 -8.47 9.62
N LYS A 325 -15.52 -9.02 10.55
CA LYS A 325 -16.30 -8.20 11.48
C LYS A 325 -15.40 -7.31 12.33
N MET A 326 -14.32 -7.86 12.89
CA MET A 326 -13.39 -7.09 13.71
C MET A 326 -12.70 -5.97 12.91
N ILE A 327 -12.29 -6.23 11.67
CA ILE A 327 -11.72 -5.22 10.78
C ILE A 327 -12.71 -4.07 10.56
N ASN A 328 -13.97 -4.37 10.23
CA ASN A 328 -14.99 -3.37 9.95
C ASN A 328 -15.37 -2.52 11.18
N GLU A 329 -15.23 -3.08 12.38
CA GLU A 329 -15.53 -2.40 13.64
C GLU A 329 -14.32 -1.64 14.23
N TYR A 330 -13.11 -1.89 13.72
CA TYR A 330 -11.91 -1.25 14.23
C TYR A 330 -11.86 0.22 13.82
N GLN A 331 -11.65 1.09 14.81
CA GLN A 331 -11.48 2.54 14.58
C GLN A 331 -10.02 2.91 14.89
N PRO A 332 -9.21 3.20 13.86
CA PRO A 332 -7.84 3.62 14.07
C PRO A 332 -7.78 4.91 14.89
N THR A 333 -7.01 4.92 15.96
CA THR A 333 -6.76 6.14 16.74
C THR A 333 -5.92 7.10 15.92
N ILE A 334 -6.43 8.31 15.70
CA ILE A 334 -5.66 9.41 15.12
C ILE A 334 -5.16 10.23 16.32
N ASP A 335 -4.02 9.84 16.90
CA ASP A 335 -3.40 10.63 17.95
C ASP A 335 -2.85 11.95 17.37
N SER A 336 -3.29 13.05 17.97
CA SER A 336 -2.78 14.40 17.70
C SER A 336 -1.34 14.62 18.20
N LYS A 337 -0.65 13.57 18.62
CA LYS A 337 0.70 13.63 19.23
C LYS A 337 1.85 13.25 18.30
N ALA A 338 1.57 12.95 17.02
CA ALA A 338 2.61 12.73 16.02
C ALA A 338 2.87 14.00 15.19
N GLU A 339 2.95 15.15 15.88
CA GLU A 339 3.46 16.41 15.32
C GLU A 339 4.97 16.54 15.52
#